data_c7abb477b19d0ee2bbae927682fb5374
#
_entry.id   c7abb477b19d0ee2bbae927682fb5374
#
_cell.length_a   1.000
_cell.length_b   1.000
_cell.length_c   1.000
_cell.angle_alpha   90.00
_cell.angle_beta   90.00
_cell.angle_gamma   90.00
#
_symmetry.space_group_name_H-M   'P 1'
#
loop_
_entity.id
_entity.type
_entity.pdbx_description
1 polymer ?
#
loop_
_entity_poly.entity_id
_entity_poly.type
_entity_poly.pdbx_seq_one_letter_code
_entity_poly.pdbx_strand_id
1 'polypeptide(L)'
;MSTQEPITEIDTRFSSQGALALPWSDVVDLIHAADIFWLSTVRRDGRPHVTPLPAMWLDGALHFCTGPGEQKAVNLGRNPACVLTTGTNVFGSGTDVVVEGSAVRVTDRALLERLARMWREKLDWPFEATDDGFRESTSELAGQEFDDRGSAHVFAVAPAKVLTFHKGEPFSQTRYRFR
;
A
#
# COMPACT_ATOMS: atom_id res chain seq x y z
N MET A 1 -5.79 16.24 8.49
CA MET A 1 -4.44 16.20 9.12
C MET A 1 -3.43 16.66 8.10
N SER A 2 -2.51 17.56 8.45
CA SER A 2 -1.49 18.06 7.54
C SER A 2 -0.59 16.89 7.15
N THR A 3 -0.59 16.53 5.87
CA THR A 3 0.40 15.59 5.31
C THR A 3 1.76 16.27 5.43
N GLN A 4 2.60 15.77 6.33
CA GLN A 4 3.94 16.31 6.55
C GLN A 4 4.73 16.09 5.26
N GLU A 5 5.24 17.18 4.66
CA GLU A 5 6.13 17.11 3.51
C GLU A 5 7.40 16.34 3.90
N PRO A 6 7.80 15.31 3.12
CA PRO A 6 9.00 14.55 3.41
C PRO A 6 10.28 15.33 3.06
N ILE A 7 11.38 14.94 3.67
CA ILE A 7 12.71 15.35 3.20
C ILE A 7 13.00 14.60 1.90
N THR A 8 13.10 15.34 0.79
CA THR A 8 13.30 14.79 -0.55
C THR A 8 14.76 14.90 -0.96
N GLU A 9 15.36 13.80 -1.40
CA GLU A 9 16.76 13.71 -1.83
C GLU A 9 16.87 12.88 -3.12
N ILE A 10 17.48 13.45 -4.16
CA ILE A 10 17.86 12.67 -5.34
C ILE A 10 19.15 11.90 -5.07
N ASP A 11 19.21 10.64 -5.47
CA ASP A 11 20.45 9.87 -5.42
C ASP A 11 21.23 10.05 -6.73
N THR A 12 22.16 10.99 -6.71
CA THR A 12 22.96 11.34 -7.90
C THR A 12 23.87 10.22 -8.41
N ARG A 13 24.11 9.18 -7.59
CA ARG A 13 24.90 8.00 -8.01
C ARG A 13 24.13 7.10 -8.97
N PHE A 14 22.79 7.15 -8.88
CA PHE A 14 21.85 6.35 -9.65
C PHE A 14 20.83 7.19 -10.40
N SER A 15 21.29 8.34 -10.90
CA SER A 15 20.47 9.26 -11.69
C SER A 15 21.27 9.84 -12.84
N SER A 16 20.61 10.16 -13.96
CA SER A 16 21.22 10.85 -15.07
C SER A 16 21.76 12.21 -14.64
N GLN A 17 22.82 12.68 -15.28
CA GLN A 17 23.37 13.99 -14.98
C GLN A 17 22.32 15.10 -15.20
N GLY A 18 22.08 15.92 -14.19
CA GLY A 18 21.10 17.01 -14.25
C GLY A 18 19.64 16.56 -14.06
N ALA A 19 19.38 15.28 -13.79
CA ALA A 19 18.05 14.84 -13.42
C ALA A 19 17.58 15.51 -12.12
N LEU A 20 16.28 15.76 -12.03
CA LEU A 20 15.65 16.37 -10.85
C LEU A 20 14.94 15.33 -10.01
N ALA A 21 14.85 15.59 -8.71
CA ALA A 21 14.00 14.78 -7.82
C ALA A 21 12.54 14.91 -8.25
N LEU A 22 11.82 13.79 -8.24
CA LEU A 22 10.38 13.81 -8.49
C LEU A 22 9.68 14.54 -7.32
N PRO A 23 8.79 15.51 -7.55
CA PRO A 23 8.03 16.16 -6.50
C PRO A 23 7.17 15.16 -5.71
N TRP A 24 7.02 15.37 -4.39
CA TRP A 24 6.22 14.48 -3.57
C TRP A 24 4.75 14.42 -4.00
N SER A 25 4.18 15.54 -4.46
CA SER A 25 2.83 15.58 -5.05
C SER A 25 2.65 14.56 -6.17
N ASP A 26 3.62 14.48 -7.07
CA ASP A 26 3.57 13.58 -8.23
C ASP A 26 3.66 12.11 -7.80
N VAL A 27 4.42 11.84 -6.72
CA VAL A 27 4.46 10.49 -6.11
C VAL A 27 3.12 10.11 -5.50
N VAL A 28 2.46 11.05 -4.83
CA VAL A 28 1.10 10.84 -4.27
C VAL A 28 0.11 10.55 -5.39
N ASP A 29 0.19 11.26 -6.51
CA ASP A 29 -0.66 11.03 -7.67
C ASP A 29 -0.43 9.64 -8.28
N LEU A 30 0.82 9.19 -8.39
CA LEU A 30 1.16 7.82 -8.82
C LEU A 30 0.58 6.76 -7.88
N ILE A 31 0.66 6.98 -6.57
CA ILE A 31 0.11 6.08 -5.55
C ILE A 31 -1.42 6.04 -5.66
N HIS A 32 -2.08 7.18 -5.86
CA HIS A 32 -3.54 7.25 -6.03
C HIS A 32 -4.01 6.55 -7.30
N ALA A 33 -3.26 6.68 -8.39
CA ALA A 33 -3.59 6.08 -9.67
C ALA A 33 -3.40 4.55 -9.70
N ALA A 34 -2.56 4.02 -8.82
CA ALA A 34 -2.26 2.59 -8.78
C ALA A 34 -3.44 1.78 -8.23
N ASP A 35 -3.80 0.71 -8.92
CA ASP A 35 -4.84 -0.24 -8.47
C ASP A 35 -4.24 -1.36 -7.62
N ILE A 36 -3.04 -1.82 -7.98
CA ILE A 36 -2.39 -2.97 -7.35
C ILE A 36 -1.02 -2.57 -6.79
N PHE A 37 -0.78 -3.06 -5.58
CA PHE A 37 0.51 -3.03 -4.92
C PHE A 37 0.99 -4.44 -4.64
N TRP A 38 2.30 -4.66 -4.69
CA TRP A 38 2.95 -5.88 -4.23
C TRP A 38 3.37 -5.67 -2.77
N LEU A 39 2.66 -6.33 -1.85
CA LEU A 39 2.98 -6.30 -0.42
C LEU A 39 4.04 -7.34 -0.11
N SER A 40 5.19 -6.89 0.37
CA SER A 40 6.28 -7.72 0.87
C SER A 40 6.25 -7.77 2.39
N THR A 41 6.23 -8.98 2.96
CA THR A 41 6.28 -9.26 4.40
C THR A 41 7.32 -10.33 4.69
N VAL A 42 7.65 -10.58 5.96
CA VAL A 42 8.68 -11.54 6.35
C VAL A 42 8.05 -12.70 7.14
N ARG A 43 8.27 -13.92 6.67
CA ARG A 43 7.86 -15.14 7.37
C ARG A 43 8.65 -15.35 8.67
N ARG A 44 8.15 -16.23 9.53
CA ARG A 44 8.82 -16.59 10.81
C ARG A 44 10.27 -17.06 10.64
N ASP A 45 10.57 -17.74 9.55
CA ASP A 45 11.88 -18.29 9.21
C ASP A 45 12.77 -17.31 8.44
N GLY A 46 12.35 -16.03 8.31
CA GLY A 46 13.10 -14.97 7.63
C GLY A 46 12.90 -14.93 6.13
N ARG A 47 12.22 -15.90 5.51
CA ARG A 47 11.96 -15.86 4.07
C ARG A 47 10.98 -14.74 3.73
N PRO A 48 11.21 -13.99 2.63
CA PRO A 48 10.26 -13.01 2.14
C PRO A 48 8.98 -13.68 1.67
N HIS A 49 7.87 -12.95 1.78
CA HIS A 49 6.57 -13.34 1.26
C HIS A 49 5.96 -12.15 0.55
N VAL A 50 5.63 -12.30 -0.72
CA VAL A 50 5.11 -11.24 -1.57
C VAL A 50 3.76 -11.64 -2.13
N THR A 51 2.78 -10.73 -2.07
CA THR A 51 1.45 -10.91 -2.67
C THR A 51 0.96 -9.61 -3.30
N PRO A 52 0.32 -9.67 -4.49
CA PRO A 52 -0.41 -8.51 -5.01
C PRO A 52 -1.69 -8.29 -4.22
N LEU A 53 -2.05 -7.03 -4.02
CA LEU A 53 -3.32 -6.63 -3.42
C LEU A 53 -3.65 -5.18 -3.78
N PRO A 54 -4.93 -4.79 -3.79
CA PRO A 54 -5.31 -3.39 -3.88
C PRO A 54 -5.00 -2.66 -2.56
N ALA A 55 -4.52 -1.41 -2.69
CA ALA A 55 -4.34 -0.54 -1.54
C ALA A 55 -4.84 0.88 -1.86
N MET A 56 -5.30 1.59 -0.83
CA MET A 56 -5.85 2.95 -0.95
C MET A 56 -4.98 3.92 -0.18
N TRP A 57 -4.63 5.03 -0.81
CA TRP A 57 -3.96 6.14 -0.14
C TRP A 57 -4.99 7.05 0.51
N LEU A 58 -4.93 7.22 1.81
CA LEU A 58 -5.80 8.10 2.57
C LEU A 58 -5.08 8.65 3.80
N ASP A 59 -5.23 9.94 4.06
CA ASP A 59 -4.70 10.62 5.25
C ASP A 59 -3.19 10.37 5.49
N GLY A 60 -2.40 10.26 4.41
CA GLY A 60 -0.95 10.09 4.50
C GLY A 60 -0.47 8.65 4.73
N ALA A 61 -1.33 7.65 4.54
CA ALA A 61 -1.00 6.24 4.66
C ALA A 61 -1.60 5.40 3.54
N LEU A 62 -0.94 4.29 3.19
CA LEU A 62 -1.52 3.22 2.38
C LEU A 62 -2.35 2.29 3.27
N HIS A 63 -3.57 1.99 2.83
CA HIS A 63 -4.48 1.08 3.52
C HIS A 63 -4.76 -0.14 2.64
N PHE A 64 -4.69 -1.32 3.22
CA PHE A 64 -5.05 -2.57 2.57
C PHE A 64 -5.81 -3.48 3.53
N CYS A 65 -6.51 -4.48 2.98
CA CYS A 65 -7.20 -5.48 3.78
C CYS A 65 -6.72 -6.90 3.46
N THR A 66 -6.90 -7.82 4.39
CA THR A 66 -6.52 -9.23 4.27
C THR A 66 -7.29 -10.08 5.26
N GLY A 67 -7.65 -11.29 4.88
CA GLY A 67 -8.23 -12.28 5.81
C GLY A 67 -7.29 -12.56 6.99
N PRO A 68 -7.83 -12.74 8.21
CA PRO A 68 -7.02 -12.92 9.43
C PRO A 68 -6.13 -14.19 9.38
N GLY A 69 -6.55 -15.24 8.70
CA GLY A 69 -5.78 -16.47 8.50
C GLY A 69 -4.77 -16.46 7.36
N GLU A 70 -4.74 -15.40 6.55
CA GLU A 70 -3.81 -15.34 5.43
C GLU A 70 -2.36 -15.14 5.87
N GLN A 71 -1.41 -15.71 5.12
CA GLN A 71 0.01 -15.69 5.48
C GLN A 71 0.56 -14.28 5.75
N LYS A 72 0.12 -13.27 4.98
CA LYS A 72 0.54 -11.87 5.19
C LYS A 72 0.03 -11.31 6.51
N ALA A 73 -1.20 -11.62 6.93
CA ALA A 73 -1.73 -11.22 8.23
C ALA A 73 -0.96 -11.88 9.39
N VAL A 74 -0.68 -13.19 9.27
CA VAL A 74 0.14 -13.95 10.24
C VAL A 74 1.56 -13.37 10.34
N ASN A 75 2.16 -12.99 9.21
CA ASN A 75 3.49 -12.38 9.20
C ASN A 75 3.48 -11.03 9.92
N LEU A 76 2.53 -10.15 9.59
CA LEU A 76 2.39 -8.81 10.16
C LEU A 76 2.08 -8.80 11.66
N GLY A 77 1.36 -9.81 12.15
CA GLY A 77 1.13 -9.99 13.58
C GLY A 77 2.40 -10.26 14.39
N ARG A 78 3.49 -10.66 13.73
CA ARG A 78 4.80 -10.96 14.36
C ARG A 78 5.84 -9.89 14.05
N ASN A 79 5.87 -9.41 12.83
CA ASN A 79 6.76 -8.38 12.34
C ASN A 79 5.95 -7.42 11.46
N PRO A 80 5.61 -6.22 11.96
CA PRO A 80 4.81 -5.26 11.22
C PRO A 80 5.57 -4.58 10.08
N ALA A 81 6.90 -4.70 10.01
CA ALA A 81 7.69 -4.11 8.95
C ALA A 81 7.32 -4.71 7.59
N CYS A 82 7.00 -3.84 6.65
CA CYS A 82 6.57 -4.24 5.32
C CYS A 82 6.96 -3.23 4.25
N VAL A 83 6.86 -3.67 3.00
CA VAL A 83 7.06 -2.83 1.83
C VAL A 83 5.88 -3.03 0.87
N LEU A 84 5.33 -1.92 0.37
CA LEU A 84 4.38 -1.93 -0.74
C LEU A 84 5.05 -1.31 -1.97
N THR A 85 5.00 -2.02 -3.09
CA THR A 85 5.57 -1.55 -4.35
C THR A 85 4.50 -1.49 -5.43
N THR A 86 4.57 -0.47 -6.27
CA THR A 86 3.77 -0.35 -7.48
C THR A 86 4.60 0.27 -8.59
N GLY A 87 4.12 0.21 -9.82
CA GLY A 87 4.80 0.81 -10.97
C GLY A 87 4.39 0.16 -12.28
N THR A 88 4.99 0.61 -13.36
CA THR A 88 4.71 0.09 -14.70
C THR A 88 5.66 -1.06 -15.03
N ASN A 89 5.13 -2.17 -15.54
CA ASN A 89 5.96 -3.27 -16.03
C ASN A 89 6.53 -2.98 -17.43
N VAL A 90 7.16 -1.79 -17.57
CA VAL A 90 7.81 -1.32 -18.80
C VAL A 90 9.22 -0.86 -18.44
N PHE A 91 10.23 -1.34 -19.16
CA PHE A 91 11.63 -1.06 -18.87
C PHE A 91 12.01 0.41 -19.10
N GLY A 92 11.59 1.00 -20.21
CA GLY A 92 12.06 2.30 -20.67
C GLY A 92 11.19 3.51 -20.30
N SER A 93 10.13 3.34 -19.49
CA SER A 93 9.24 4.46 -19.12
C SER A 93 8.45 4.19 -17.86
N GLY A 94 7.94 5.28 -17.27
CA GLY A 94 7.15 5.24 -16.04
C GLY A 94 8.00 5.37 -14.78
N THR A 95 7.37 5.24 -13.63
CA THR A 95 8.02 5.37 -12.32
C THR A 95 7.58 4.21 -11.42
N ASP A 96 8.54 3.51 -10.86
CA ASP A 96 8.26 2.53 -9.81
C ASP A 96 8.34 3.22 -8.45
N VAL A 97 7.42 2.88 -7.56
CA VAL A 97 7.30 3.44 -6.22
C VAL A 97 7.43 2.32 -5.19
N VAL A 98 8.29 2.54 -4.19
CA VAL A 98 8.53 1.62 -3.08
C VAL A 98 8.23 2.35 -1.78
N VAL A 99 7.23 1.90 -1.04
CA VAL A 99 6.80 2.46 0.23
C VAL A 99 7.21 1.52 1.36
N GLU A 100 8.13 1.95 2.21
CA GLU A 100 8.58 1.21 3.41
C GLU A 100 7.89 1.77 4.64
N GLY A 101 7.36 0.89 5.50
CA GLY A 101 6.72 1.29 6.75
C GLY A 101 6.38 0.10 7.64
N SER A 102 5.60 0.39 8.68
CA SER A 102 5.06 -0.64 9.58
C SER A 102 3.55 -0.66 9.48
N ALA A 103 3.00 -1.86 9.28
CA ALA A 103 1.56 -2.07 9.20
C ALA A 103 0.94 -2.01 10.61
N VAL A 104 -0.08 -1.17 10.77
CA VAL A 104 -0.85 -1.02 12.01
C VAL A 104 -2.31 -1.36 11.74
N ARG A 105 -2.93 -2.14 12.61
CA ARG A 105 -4.37 -2.46 12.52
C ARG A 105 -5.22 -1.21 12.62
N VAL A 106 -6.18 -1.08 11.72
CA VAL A 106 -7.22 -0.04 11.74
C VAL A 106 -8.46 -0.60 12.43
N THR A 107 -8.85 0.02 13.55
CA THR A 107 -10.06 -0.30 14.32
C THR A 107 -10.95 0.93 14.52
N ASP A 108 -10.56 2.10 14.03
CA ASP A 108 -11.40 3.30 14.05
C ASP A 108 -12.55 3.15 13.06
N ARG A 109 -13.77 3.12 13.59
CA ARG A 109 -14.99 2.87 12.83
C ARG A 109 -15.20 3.90 11.72
N ALA A 110 -14.95 5.18 11.99
CA ALA A 110 -15.17 6.25 11.02
C ALA A 110 -14.18 6.13 9.85
N LEU A 111 -12.92 5.77 10.13
CA LEU A 111 -11.92 5.50 9.10
C LEU A 111 -12.27 4.25 8.29
N LEU A 112 -12.71 3.18 8.93
CA LEU A 112 -13.16 1.94 8.25
C LEU A 112 -14.33 2.23 7.30
N GLU A 113 -15.31 3.04 7.71
CA GLU A 113 -16.43 3.42 6.84
C GLU A 113 -15.99 4.28 5.64
N ARG A 114 -15.03 5.19 5.83
CA ARG A 114 -14.44 5.97 4.72
C ARG A 114 -13.71 5.06 3.72
N LEU A 115 -12.90 4.15 4.23
CA LEU A 115 -12.16 3.19 3.42
C LEU A 115 -13.11 2.24 2.66
N ALA A 116 -14.14 1.70 3.30
CA ALA A 116 -15.13 0.83 2.64
C ALA A 116 -15.81 1.53 1.46
N ARG A 117 -16.14 2.83 1.60
CA ARG A 117 -16.66 3.62 0.48
C ARG A 117 -15.65 3.73 -0.66
N MET A 118 -14.38 4.02 -0.36
CA MET A 118 -13.32 4.13 -1.38
C MET A 118 -13.11 2.82 -2.14
N TRP A 119 -13.13 1.66 -1.44
CA TRP A 119 -13.03 0.35 -2.10
C TRP A 119 -14.21 0.08 -3.03
N ARG A 120 -15.42 0.44 -2.60
CA ARG A 120 -16.62 0.32 -3.44
C ARG A 120 -16.54 1.21 -4.68
N GLU A 121 -16.16 2.48 -4.51
CA GLU A 121 -16.10 3.45 -5.60
C GLU A 121 -14.99 3.13 -6.63
N LYS A 122 -13.82 2.69 -6.16
CA LYS A 122 -12.67 2.44 -7.04
C LYS A 122 -12.68 1.04 -7.66
N LEU A 123 -13.12 0.02 -6.93
CA LEU A 123 -12.95 -1.39 -7.32
C LEU A 123 -14.27 -2.16 -7.42
N ASP A 124 -15.43 -1.50 -7.18
CA ASP A 124 -16.73 -2.14 -7.07
C ASP A 124 -16.73 -3.30 -6.04
N TRP A 125 -15.97 -3.13 -4.97
CA TRP A 125 -15.83 -4.15 -3.94
C TRP A 125 -16.73 -3.84 -2.74
N PRO A 126 -17.79 -4.62 -2.51
CA PRO A 126 -18.87 -4.27 -1.59
C PRO A 126 -18.51 -4.62 -0.12
N PHE A 127 -17.53 -3.92 0.44
CA PHE A 127 -17.21 -4.06 1.85
C PHE A 127 -18.15 -3.26 2.75
N GLU A 128 -18.48 -3.85 3.89
CA GLU A 128 -19.11 -3.18 5.03
C GLU A 128 -18.10 -3.09 6.17
N ALA A 129 -18.04 -1.90 6.81
CA ALA A 129 -17.20 -1.72 7.98
C ALA A 129 -17.79 -2.46 9.19
N THR A 130 -16.94 -3.15 9.93
CA THR A 130 -17.25 -3.79 11.22
C THR A 130 -16.50 -3.07 12.35
N ASP A 131 -16.55 -3.57 13.58
CA ASP A 131 -15.85 -2.95 14.71
C ASP A 131 -14.33 -3.20 14.67
N ASP A 132 -13.87 -4.16 13.86
CA ASP A 132 -12.46 -4.57 13.78
C ASP A 132 -11.92 -4.74 12.35
N GLY A 133 -12.67 -4.31 11.33
CA GLY A 133 -12.23 -4.42 9.95
C GLY A 133 -13.37 -4.33 8.94
N PHE A 134 -13.36 -5.21 7.94
CA PHE A 134 -14.37 -5.29 6.91
C PHE A 134 -15.08 -6.66 6.94
N ARG A 135 -16.32 -6.65 6.44
CA ARG A 135 -17.04 -7.82 6.01
C ARG A 135 -17.47 -7.62 4.55
N GLU A 136 -17.35 -8.65 3.75
CA GLU A 136 -17.92 -8.64 2.41
C GLU A 136 -19.45 -8.67 2.52
N SER A 137 -20.15 -7.66 1.97
CA SER A 137 -21.60 -7.72 1.87
C SER A 137 -21.93 -8.78 0.85
N THR A 138 -22.62 -9.80 1.28
CA THR A 138 -23.03 -11.01 0.56
C THR A 138 -23.14 -10.80 -0.94
N SER A 139 -22.15 -11.24 -1.69
CA SER A 139 -22.31 -11.56 -3.09
C SER A 139 -23.06 -12.89 -3.20
N GLU A 140 -23.89 -13.07 -4.22
CA GLU A 140 -24.60 -14.30 -4.55
C GLU A 140 -23.68 -15.52 -4.82
N LEU A 141 -22.37 -15.40 -4.63
CA LEU A 141 -21.39 -16.47 -4.60
C LEU A 141 -21.38 -17.25 -3.27
N ALA A 142 -22.24 -16.90 -2.33
CA ALA A 142 -22.38 -17.52 -1.01
C ALA A 142 -23.11 -18.90 -1.04
N GLY A 143 -22.76 -19.76 -1.97
CA GLY A 143 -23.12 -21.19 -1.92
C GLY A 143 -22.12 -22.04 -1.14
N GLN A 144 -21.08 -21.47 -0.56
CA GLN A 144 -20.09 -22.17 0.25
C GLN A 144 -20.03 -21.53 1.65
N GLU A 145 -20.41 -22.27 2.66
CA GLU A 145 -20.15 -21.97 4.07
C GLU A 145 -18.63 -21.80 4.25
N PHE A 146 -18.15 -20.58 4.21
CA PHE A 146 -16.79 -20.25 4.57
C PHE A 146 -16.78 -19.65 5.96
N ASP A 147 -16.54 -20.50 6.92
CA ASP A 147 -16.16 -20.18 8.28
C ASP A 147 -15.06 -19.07 8.22
N ASP A 148 -15.33 -17.88 8.76
CA ASP A 148 -14.43 -16.71 8.87
C ASP A 148 -13.95 -16.04 7.56
N ARG A 149 -14.39 -16.45 6.37
CA ARG A 149 -13.92 -15.91 5.08
C ARG A 149 -14.58 -14.60 4.63
N GLY A 150 -15.61 -14.17 5.36
CA GLY A 150 -16.24 -12.87 5.10
C GLY A 150 -15.58 -11.70 5.82
N SER A 151 -14.66 -11.94 6.77
CA SER A 151 -14.02 -10.89 7.53
C SER A 151 -12.61 -10.59 7.03
N ALA A 152 -12.27 -9.30 6.98
CA ALA A 152 -10.95 -8.85 6.60
C ALA A 152 -10.41 -7.83 7.61
N HIS A 153 -9.21 -8.06 8.07
CA HIS A 153 -8.45 -7.10 8.84
C HIS A 153 -7.95 -5.97 7.93
N VAL A 154 -8.13 -4.72 8.35
CA VAL A 154 -7.61 -3.55 7.66
C VAL A 154 -6.32 -3.08 8.32
N PHE A 155 -5.33 -2.75 7.51
CA PHE A 155 -4.05 -2.23 7.96
C PHE A 155 -3.76 -0.87 7.32
N ALA A 156 -3.13 0.02 8.08
CA ALA A 156 -2.56 1.28 7.62
C ALA A 156 -1.04 1.18 7.64
N VAL A 157 -0.38 1.68 6.60
CA VAL A 157 1.08 1.80 6.50
C VAL A 157 1.40 3.25 6.22
N ALA A 158 1.72 3.99 7.29
CA ALA A 158 2.32 5.31 7.15
C ALA A 158 3.76 5.16 6.66
N PRO A 159 4.19 5.87 5.61
CA PRO A 159 5.53 5.76 5.10
C PRO A 159 6.58 6.21 6.12
N ALA A 160 7.56 5.37 6.41
CA ALA A 160 8.81 5.77 7.05
C ALA A 160 9.81 6.27 6.00
N LYS A 161 9.79 5.62 4.84
CA LYS A 161 10.62 5.99 3.68
C LYS A 161 9.88 5.62 2.39
N VAL A 162 10.02 6.46 1.37
CA VAL A 162 9.60 6.13 0.01
C VAL A 162 10.80 6.27 -0.93
N LEU A 163 10.88 5.36 -1.89
CA LEU A 163 11.82 5.45 -3.01
C LEU A 163 11.03 5.49 -4.31
N THR A 164 11.49 6.32 -5.25
CA THR A 164 11.00 6.29 -6.62
C THR A 164 12.14 6.01 -7.59
N PHE A 165 11.82 5.25 -8.62
CA PHE A 165 12.73 4.89 -9.71
C PHE A 165 12.06 5.32 -11.01
N HIS A 166 12.40 6.54 -11.47
CA HIS A 166 11.92 7.04 -12.76
C HIS A 166 12.73 6.39 -13.88
N LYS A 167 12.02 5.77 -14.83
CA LYS A 167 12.60 5.04 -15.97
C LYS A 167 12.54 5.88 -17.24
N GLY A 168 13.44 5.60 -18.18
CA GLY A 168 13.63 6.41 -19.38
C GLY A 168 14.72 7.47 -19.19
N GLU A 169 14.88 8.38 -20.15
CA GLU A 169 15.86 9.45 -20.08
C GLU A 169 15.18 10.82 -19.91
N PRO A 170 15.57 11.59 -18.90
CA PRO A 170 16.57 11.26 -17.86
C PRO A 170 16.01 10.32 -16.79
N PHE A 171 16.73 9.24 -16.43
CA PHE A 171 16.34 8.40 -15.32
C PHE A 171 16.72 9.02 -13.98
N SER A 172 15.96 8.74 -12.92
CA SER A 172 16.28 9.23 -11.57
C SER A 172 15.83 8.27 -10.47
N GLN A 173 16.60 8.28 -9.38
CA GLN A 173 16.23 7.65 -8.13
C GLN A 173 16.07 8.74 -7.07
N THR A 174 14.88 8.82 -6.45
CA THR A 174 14.59 9.80 -5.41
C THR A 174 14.21 9.09 -4.12
N ARG A 175 14.64 9.63 -2.99
CA ARG A 175 14.33 9.17 -1.64
C ARG A 175 13.53 10.25 -0.91
N TYR A 176 12.48 9.81 -0.22
CA TYR A 176 11.64 10.63 0.65
C TYR A 176 11.69 10.05 2.05
N ARG A 177 12.04 10.86 3.06
CA ARG A 177 12.08 10.45 4.46
C ARG A 177 11.05 11.23 5.27
N PHE A 178 10.29 10.52 6.05
CA PHE A 178 9.28 11.05 6.97
C PHE A 178 9.85 11.06 8.39
N ARG A 179 9.48 12.09 9.16
CA ARG A 179 9.94 12.27 10.55
C ARG A 179 8.93 11.72 11.54
#